data_55437a7e82c5175f201022fd5297d3f1
#
_entry.id   55437a7e82c5175f201022fd5297d3f1
#
_cell.length_a   1.000
_cell.length_b   1.000
_cell.length_c   1.000
_cell.angle_alpha   90.00
_cell.angle_beta   90.00
_cell.angle_gamma   90.00
#
_symmetry.space_group_name_H-M   'P 1'
#
loop_
_entity.id
_entity.type
_entity.pdbx_description
1 polymer ?
#
loop_
_entity_poly.entity_id
_entity_poly.type
_entity_poly.pdbx_seq_one_letter_code
_entity_poly.pdbx_strand_id
1 'polypeptide(L)'
;MFRFNKTAMLATFLSLLNGCALMPGDGIRAKLLGMPNLSQTLNGDAQTEKIVREWPRAQWWREFHSAELNRLVEVALKDSPSLHAAASRLTQAEAVADYQAAEMLPSISANVEFHHRRFSATDFYGPNGGKTFTGVYIDPVVFRYHLDLWGKDKATLEAALGKELAQASELAMARLMLSTAITRSYIRLCSAEEDIELAHALSEKAGEKRELAELRWQRGLTSQDLVYASKQQLEAARQRETSVRSQAQVLRNRLAALVGQGPDWGKNIHAEVTEVAGLLPQPE
;
A
#
# COMPACT_ATOMS: atom_id res chain seq x y z
N MET A 1 53.60 4.39 -56.26
CA MET A 1 54.16 3.89 -55.03
C MET A 1 53.86 4.88 -53.92
N PHE A 2 52.67 4.76 -53.29
CA PHE A 2 52.20 5.70 -52.25
C PHE A 2 52.79 5.31 -50.88
N ARG A 3 53.68 6.14 -50.36
CA ARG A 3 54.24 5.99 -49.01
C ARG A 3 53.16 6.52 -48.03
N PHE A 4 52.36 5.63 -47.45
CA PHE A 4 51.47 5.95 -46.36
C PHE A 4 52.28 6.39 -45.13
N ASN A 5 52.09 7.61 -44.73
CA ASN A 5 52.79 8.25 -43.60
C ASN A 5 52.26 7.67 -42.28
N LYS A 6 53.01 6.79 -41.61
CA LYS A 6 52.64 6.13 -40.37
C LYS A 6 52.26 7.09 -39.24
N THR A 7 52.79 8.31 -39.30
CA THR A 7 52.47 9.38 -38.33
C THR A 7 51.06 9.96 -38.54
N ALA A 8 50.57 10.05 -39.81
CA ALA A 8 49.22 10.52 -40.08
C ALA A 8 48.16 9.49 -39.63
N MET A 9 48.45 8.20 -39.78
CA MET A 9 47.54 7.13 -39.35
C MET A 9 47.43 7.03 -37.82
N LEU A 10 48.54 7.29 -37.11
CA LEU A 10 48.54 7.33 -35.63
C LEU A 10 47.79 8.55 -35.11
N ALA A 11 47.91 9.69 -35.75
CA ALA A 11 47.17 10.91 -35.37
C ALA A 11 45.67 10.77 -35.58
N THR A 12 45.24 10.09 -36.66
CA THR A 12 43.81 9.83 -36.95
C THR A 12 43.23 8.80 -35.95
N PHE A 13 44.00 7.85 -35.54
CA PHE A 13 43.58 6.87 -34.52
C PHE A 13 43.48 7.50 -33.11
N LEU A 14 44.34 8.46 -32.78
CA LEU A 14 44.31 9.18 -31.50
C LEU A 14 43.14 10.16 -31.42
N SER A 15 42.72 10.75 -32.58
CA SER A 15 41.55 11.65 -32.63
C SER A 15 40.19 10.91 -32.52
N LEU A 16 40.12 9.63 -32.89
CA LEU A 16 38.94 8.77 -32.71
C LEU A 16 38.74 8.32 -31.27
N LEU A 17 39.76 8.32 -30.44
CA LEU A 17 39.66 7.97 -29.01
C LEU A 17 39.11 9.08 -28.14
N ASN A 18 39.05 10.33 -28.62
CA ASN A 18 38.47 11.45 -27.88
C ASN A 18 36.93 11.53 -27.97
N GLY A 19 36.26 10.71 -28.76
CA GLY A 19 34.80 10.71 -28.93
C GLY A 19 34.00 10.14 -27.74
N CYS A 20 34.65 9.45 -26.82
CA CYS A 20 33.98 8.80 -25.70
C CYS A 20 33.96 9.63 -24.40
N ALA A 21 34.49 10.86 -24.38
CA ALA A 21 34.60 11.67 -23.18
C ALA A 21 33.37 12.58 -22.89
N LEU A 22 32.34 12.54 -23.75
CA LEU A 22 31.07 13.21 -23.48
C LEU A 22 30.08 12.21 -22.85
N MET A 23 30.45 11.66 -21.70
CA MET A 23 29.41 11.17 -20.79
C MET A 23 28.61 12.39 -20.31
N PRO A 24 27.27 12.43 -20.49
CA PRO A 24 26.47 13.38 -19.77
C PRO A 24 26.74 13.12 -18.29
N GLY A 25 27.32 14.11 -17.61
CA GLY A 25 27.49 14.07 -16.19
C GLY A 25 26.19 13.70 -15.53
N ASP A 26 26.27 13.13 -14.35
CA ASP A 26 25.18 12.62 -13.50
C ASP A 26 23.80 13.08 -13.96
N GLY A 27 23.07 12.17 -14.64
CA GLY A 27 21.71 12.48 -15.12
C GLY A 27 20.91 13.09 -13.97
N ILE A 28 20.02 14.00 -14.29
CA ILE A 28 19.19 14.73 -13.33
C ILE A 28 18.64 13.72 -12.32
N ARG A 29 19.36 13.53 -11.22
CA ARG A 29 18.83 12.76 -10.08
C ARG A 29 17.65 13.57 -9.58
N ALA A 30 16.47 12.98 -9.59
CA ALA A 30 15.28 13.60 -9.03
C ALA A 30 15.65 14.06 -7.60
N LYS A 31 15.75 15.37 -7.43
CA LYS A 31 16.04 15.95 -6.13
C LYS A 31 14.82 15.69 -5.28
N LEU A 32 14.97 14.94 -4.19
CA LEU A 32 13.91 14.80 -3.20
C LEU A 32 13.38 16.21 -2.90
N LEU A 33 12.09 16.42 -3.10
CA LEU A 33 11.45 17.65 -2.68
C LEU A 33 11.76 17.85 -1.20
N GLY A 34 12.35 19.01 -0.88
CA GLY A 34 12.51 19.40 0.52
C GLY A 34 11.14 19.43 1.20
N MET A 35 11.09 19.12 2.49
CA MET A 35 9.83 19.26 3.24
C MET A 35 9.24 20.65 2.97
N PRO A 36 7.93 20.74 2.67
CA PRO A 36 7.28 22.03 2.50
C PRO A 36 7.46 22.86 3.76
N ASN A 37 7.72 24.17 3.60
CA ASN A 37 7.84 25.06 4.73
C ASN A 37 6.46 25.29 5.35
N LEU A 38 6.22 24.68 6.49
CA LEU A 38 4.98 24.75 7.25
C LEU A 38 5.01 25.82 8.34
N SER A 39 6.05 26.65 8.38
CA SER A 39 6.25 27.66 9.45
C SER A 39 5.09 28.65 9.60
N GLN A 40 4.36 28.95 8.53
CA GLN A 40 3.18 29.82 8.58
C GLN A 40 1.91 29.11 9.04
N THR A 41 1.82 27.79 8.82
CA THR A 41 0.67 26.97 9.25
C THR A 41 0.82 26.53 10.71
N LEU A 42 2.04 26.53 11.23
CA LEU A 42 2.40 26.03 12.55
C LEU A 42 2.79 27.17 13.51
N ASN A 43 2.46 28.42 13.20
CA ASN A 43 2.77 29.59 13.99
C ASN A 43 1.97 29.70 15.32
N GLY A 44 1.46 28.61 15.81
CA GLY A 44 0.86 28.53 17.13
C GLY A 44 1.47 27.36 17.88
N ASP A 45 2.18 27.55 18.92
CA ASP A 45 2.66 26.61 19.94
C ASP A 45 3.88 25.73 19.65
N ALA A 46 4.87 25.83 20.56
CA ALA A 46 6.02 24.95 20.69
C ALA A 46 5.64 23.43 20.77
N GLN A 47 4.41 23.11 21.14
CA GLN A 47 3.86 21.78 21.20
C GLN A 47 3.54 21.23 19.81
N THR A 48 3.01 22.06 18.90
CA THR A 48 2.71 21.69 17.51
C THR A 48 4.01 21.46 16.72
N GLU A 49 5.07 22.22 17.00
CA GLU A 49 6.38 22.04 16.38
C GLU A 49 7.02 20.68 16.74
N LYS A 50 6.75 20.17 17.94
CA LYS A 50 7.23 18.86 18.40
C LYS A 50 6.48 17.71 17.69
N ILE A 51 5.17 17.86 17.44
CA ILE A 51 4.34 16.87 16.74
C ILE A 51 4.76 16.73 15.27
N VAL A 52 5.15 17.82 14.60
CA VAL A 52 5.54 17.80 13.18
C VAL A 52 6.94 17.21 12.96
N ARG A 53 7.80 17.25 13.95
CA ARG A 53 9.17 16.71 13.83
C ARG A 53 9.27 15.21 13.98
N GLU A 54 8.29 14.57 14.58
CA GLU A 54 8.28 13.11 14.75
C GLU A 54 7.36 12.48 13.69
N TRP A 55 7.95 11.72 12.78
CA TRP A 55 7.19 10.80 11.92
C TRP A 55 6.31 9.93 12.81
N PRO A 56 5.05 9.60 12.42
CA PRO A 56 4.18 8.79 13.26
C PRO A 56 4.91 7.52 13.72
N ARG A 57 4.92 7.25 15.01
CA ARG A 57 5.51 6.04 15.58
C ARG A 57 4.90 4.81 14.90
N ALA A 58 5.66 3.74 14.79
CA ALA A 58 5.22 2.52 14.10
C ALA A 58 3.87 1.97 14.60
N GLN A 59 3.46 2.31 15.80
CA GLN A 59 2.21 1.87 16.46
C GLN A 59 1.42 3.05 17.03
N TRP A 60 1.34 4.16 16.28
CA TRP A 60 0.71 5.41 16.69
C TRP A 60 -0.75 5.27 17.17
N TRP A 61 -1.50 4.27 16.66
CA TRP A 61 -2.89 4.01 17.06
C TRP A 61 -3.02 3.54 18.52
N ARG A 62 -1.95 3.08 19.17
CA ARG A 62 -1.96 2.70 20.59
C ARG A 62 -2.15 3.88 21.53
N GLU A 63 -1.88 5.10 21.06
CA GLU A 63 -2.14 6.32 21.80
C GLU A 63 -3.63 6.55 22.09
N PHE A 64 -4.52 5.88 21.34
CA PHE A 64 -5.96 5.90 21.62
C PHE A 64 -6.39 5.00 22.78
N HIS A 65 -5.50 4.26 23.40
CA HIS A 65 -5.73 3.41 24.58
C HIS A 65 -6.91 2.42 24.45
N SER A 66 -7.30 2.05 23.24
CA SER A 66 -8.36 1.07 22.97
C SER A 66 -7.78 -0.30 22.65
N ALA A 67 -8.11 -1.30 23.47
CA ALA A 67 -7.70 -2.68 23.24
C ALA A 67 -8.29 -3.25 21.96
N GLU A 68 -9.56 -2.91 21.66
CA GLU A 68 -10.24 -3.37 20.46
C GLU A 68 -9.64 -2.75 19.19
N LEU A 69 -9.35 -1.45 19.21
CA LEU A 69 -8.65 -0.79 18.08
C LEU A 69 -7.29 -1.45 17.84
N ASN A 70 -6.52 -1.73 18.90
CA ASN A 70 -5.23 -2.41 18.78
C ASN A 70 -5.39 -3.78 18.12
N ARG A 71 -6.35 -4.58 18.57
CA ARG A 71 -6.67 -5.88 17.99
C ARG A 71 -7.02 -5.79 16.51
N LEU A 72 -7.88 -4.85 16.12
CA LEU A 72 -8.31 -4.63 14.75
C LEU A 72 -7.13 -4.30 13.83
N VAL A 73 -6.28 -3.37 14.26
CA VAL A 73 -5.12 -2.96 13.45
C VAL A 73 -4.09 -4.08 13.37
N GLU A 74 -3.80 -4.79 14.45
CA GLU A 74 -2.84 -5.90 14.47
C GLU A 74 -3.27 -7.06 13.56
N VAL A 75 -4.54 -7.45 13.60
CA VAL A 75 -5.08 -8.49 12.71
C VAL A 75 -5.00 -8.02 11.25
N ALA A 76 -5.39 -6.78 10.95
CA ALA A 76 -5.33 -6.25 9.61
C ALA A 76 -3.90 -6.16 9.07
N LEU A 77 -2.94 -5.71 9.86
CA LEU A 77 -1.53 -5.63 9.46
C LEU A 77 -0.91 -7.00 9.20
N LYS A 78 -1.42 -8.04 9.87
CA LYS A 78 -0.97 -9.41 9.70
C LYS A 78 -1.60 -10.08 8.48
N ASP A 79 -2.91 -9.95 8.31
CA ASP A 79 -3.70 -10.82 7.43
C ASP A 79 -4.24 -10.10 6.17
N SER A 80 -3.96 -8.80 5.99
CA SER A 80 -4.47 -8.03 4.85
C SER A 80 -3.87 -8.48 3.51
N PRO A 81 -4.69 -8.92 2.53
CA PRO A 81 -4.21 -9.32 1.21
C PRO A 81 -3.47 -8.20 0.46
N SER A 82 -3.89 -6.95 0.67
CA SER A 82 -3.24 -5.80 0.03
C SER A 82 -1.81 -5.57 0.55
N LEU A 83 -1.57 -5.80 1.85
CA LEU A 83 -0.22 -5.73 2.43
C LEU A 83 0.64 -6.91 1.99
N HIS A 84 0.08 -8.11 1.88
CA HIS A 84 0.79 -9.26 1.33
C HIS A 84 1.21 -9.02 -0.12
N ALA A 85 0.33 -8.42 -0.94
CA ALA A 85 0.67 -8.04 -2.31
C ALA A 85 1.79 -6.98 -2.36
N ALA A 86 1.77 -5.98 -1.49
CA ALA A 86 2.82 -4.96 -1.40
C ALA A 86 4.16 -5.58 -0.93
N ALA A 87 4.13 -6.46 0.08
CA ALA A 87 5.31 -7.19 0.55
C ALA A 87 5.91 -8.08 -0.55
N SER A 88 5.08 -8.79 -1.32
CA SER A 88 5.54 -9.61 -2.45
C SER A 88 6.22 -8.78 -3.55
N ARG A 89 5.75 -7.55 -3.80
CA ARG A 89 6.41 -6.63 -4.75
C ARG A 89 7.76 -6.18 -4.23
N LEU A 90 7.89 -5.94 -2.93
CA LEU A 90 9.19 -5.66 -2.31
C LEU A 90 10.15 -6.84 -2.49
N THR A 91 9.74 -8.06 -2.13
CA THR A 91 10.56 -9.26 -2.31
C THR A 91 10.96 -9.48 -3.77
N GLN A 92 10.08 -9.16 -4.72
CA GLN A 92 10.40 -9.20 -6.15
C GLN A 92 11.48 -8.15 -6.50
N ALA A 93 11.40 -6.94 -5.97
CA ALA A 93 12.40 -5.89 -6.22
C ALA A 93 13.75 -6.23 -5.59
N GLU A 94 13.76 -6.81 -4.38
CA GLU A 94 14.95 -7.35 -3.71
C GLU A 94 15.62 -8.43 -4.58
N ALA A 95 14.85 -9.40 -5.06
CA ALA A 95 15.39 -10.47 -5.94
C ALA A 95 15.95 -9.92 -7.26
N VAL A 96 15.38 -8.85 -7.81
CA VAL A 96 15.94 -8.18 -9.00
C VAL A 96 17.26 -7.47 -8.66
N ALA A 97 17.35 -6.82 -7.51
CA ALA A 97 18.60 -6.18 -7.07
C ALA A 97 19.70 -7.23 -6.84
N ASP A 98 19.38 -8.34 -6.18
CA ASP A 98 20.29 -9.47 -5.97
C ASP A 98 20.76 -10.10 -7.29
N TYR A 99 19.84 -10.24 -8.25
CA TYR A 99 20.18 -10.72 -9.60
C TYR A 99 21.17 -9.78 -10.28
N GLN A 100 20.96 -8.46 -10.23
CA GLN A 100 21.89 -7.50 -10.84
C GLN A 100 23.25 -7.49 -10.11
N ALA A 101 23.27 -7.69 -8.80
CA ALA A 101 24.49 -7.84 -8.05
C ALA A 101 25.27 -9.12 -8.46
N ALA A 102 24.53 -10.23 -8.66
CA ALA A 102 25.12 -11.50 -9.09
C ALA A 102 25.73 -11.44 -10.51
N GLU A 103 25.14 -10.67 -11.43
CA GLU A 103 25.66 -10.45 -12.79
C GLU A 103 27.05 -9.78 -12.79
N MET A 104 27.43 -9.08 -11.73
CA MET A 104 28.75 -8.50 -11.55
C MET A 104 29.80 -9.52 -11.08
N LEU A 105 29.38 -10.73 -10.70
CA LEU A 105 30.26 -11.77 -10.21
C LEU A 105 30.71 -12.72 -11.36
N PRO A 106 31.84 -13.40 -11.21
CA PRO A 106 32.23 -14.45 -12.14
C PRO A 106 31.19 -15.57 -12.20
N SER A 107 30.78 -15.98 -13.38
CA SER A 107 29.88 -17.12 -13.57
C SER A 107 30.60 -18.34 -14.10
N ILE A 108 30.22 -19.51 -13.61
CA ILE A 108 30.68 -20.81 -14.06
C ILE A 108 29.48 -21.58 -14.58
N SER A 109 29.49 -22.02 -15.82
CA SER A 109 28.44 -22.82 -16.42
C SER A 109 29.00 -24.07 -17.08
N ALA A 110 28.18 -25.14 -17.04
CA ALA A 110 28.43 -26.34 -17.83
C ALA A 110 27.11 -26.71 -18.51
N ASN A 111 27.13 -27.07 -19.75
CA ASN A 111 25.94 -27.43 -20.49
C ASN A 111 26.07 -28.85 -21.09
N VAL A 112 25.04 -29.65 -20.93
CA VAL A 112 24.94 -30.97 -21.58
C VAL A 112 23.64 -30.98 -22.37
N GLU A 113 23.76 -31.05 -23.68
CA GLU A 113 22.63 -31.01 -24.59
C GLU A 113 22.46 -32.35 -25.30
N PHE A 114 21.29 -32.94 -25.22
CA PHE A 114 20.94 -34.17 -25.89
C PHE A 114 20.10 -33.84 -27.12
N HIS A 115 20.63 -34.15 -28.32
CA HIS A 115 19.93 -33.98 -29.57
C HIS A 115 19.43 -35.35 -30.11
N HIS A 116 18.16 -35.45 -30.33
CA HIS A 116 17.57 -36.57 -31.01
C HIS A 116 16.90 -36.07 -32.30
N ARG A 117 17.56 -36.28 -33.44
CA ARG A 117 17.09 -35.71 -34.70
C ARG A 117 16.97 -36.83 -35.75
N ARG A 118 15.82 -36.90 -36.40
CA ARG A 118 15.58 -37.72 -37.60
C ARG A 118 15.74 -36.85 -38.82
N PHE A 119 16.63 -37.21 -39.73
CA PHE A 119 16.79 -36.55 -41.01
C PHE A 119 15.68 -36.99 -41.97
N SER A 120 15.20 -36.05 -42.79
CA SER A 120 14.21 -36.35 -43.84
C SER A 120 14.78 -37.36 -44.83
N ALA A 121 14.00 -38.31 -45.26
CA ALA A 121 14.39 -39.30 -46.25
C ALA A 121 14.44 -38.73 -47.68
N THR A 122 13.77 -37.57 -47.89
CA THR A 122 13.61 -36.91 -49.19
C THR A 122 14.45 -35.65 -49.36
N ASP A 123 15.24 -35.30 -48.36
CA ASP A 123 16.07 -34.09 -48.33
C ASP A 123 17.51 -34.39 -48.58
N PHE A 124 18.35 -33.33 -48.73
CA PHE A 124 19.74 -33.30 -49.18
C PHE A 124 20.74 -34.06 -48.28
N TYR A 125 20.30 -34.97 -47.46
CA TYR A 125 21.15 -35.65 -46.45
C TYR A 125 21.84 -36.93 -46.97
N GLY A 126 21.75 -37.28 -48.25
CA GLY A 126 22.41 -38.42 -48.85
C GLY A 126 22.21 -39.73 -48.10
N PRO A 127 23.26 -40.48 -47.73
CA PRO A 127 23.18 -41.78 -47.05
C PRO A 127 22.55 -41.72 -45.65
N ASN A 128 22.39 -40.52 -45.08
CA ASN A 128 21.84 -40.27 -43.76
C ASN A 128 20.29 -39.96 -43.80
N GLY A 129 19.72 -39.84 -45.00
CA GLY A 129 18.29 -39.62 -45.15
C GLY A 129 17.47 -40.74 -44.52
N GLY A 130 16.46 -40.36 -43.78
CA GLY A 130 15.58 -41.27 -43.05
C GLY A 130 16.15 -41.86 -41.76
N LYS A 131 17.41 -41.65 -41.46
CA LYS A 131 18.06 -42.17 -40.25
C LYS A 131 17.87 -41.20 -39.06
N THR A 132 17.83 -41.80 -37.88
CA THR A 132 17.77 -41.05 -36.60
C THR A 132 19.17 -41.03 -35.98
N PHE A 133 19.62 -39.84 -35.58
CA PHE A 133 20.87 -39.65 -34.89
C PHE A 133 20.60 -39.07 -33.50
N THR A 134 21.30 -39.67 -32.52
CA THR A 134 21.35 -39.13 -31.16
C THR A 134 22.76 -38.61 -30.94
N GLY A 135 22.85 -37.35 -30.61
CA GLY A 135 24.10 -36.68 -30.26
C GLY A 135 24.06 -36.16 -28.84
N VAL A 136 25.16 -36.24 -28.16
CA VAL A 136 25.38 -35.59 -26.87
C VAL A 136 26.44 -34.53 -27.08
N TYR A 137 26.09 -33.27 -26.81
CA TYR A 137 27.04 -32.16 -26.79
C TYR A 137 27.30 -31.83 -25.34
N ILE A 138 28.56 -31.88 -24.95
CA ILE A 138 29.02 -31.51 -23.61
C ILE A 138 29.90 -30.30 -23.78
N ASP A 139 29.41 -29.14 -23.35
CA ASP A 139 30.25 -27.99 -23.20
C ASP A 139 31.01 -28.13 -21.87
N PRO A 140 32.30 -28.10 -21.90
CA PRO A 140 33.09 -28.11 -20.67
C PRO A 140 32.79 -26.88 -19.85
N VAL A 141 33.26 -26.85 -18.63
CA VAL A 141 33.11 -25.72 -17.73
C VAL A 141 33.54 -24.41 -18.39
N VAL A 142 32.57 -23.49 -18.57
CA VAL A 142 32.83 -22.16 -19.15
C VAL A 142 32.85 -21.16 -18.00
N PHE A 143 33.97 -20.50 -17.83
CA PHE A 143 34.12 -19.39 -16.89
C PHE A 143 33.89 -18.07 -17.64
N ARG A 144 33.00 -17.23 -17.14
CA ARG A 144 32.75 -15.90 -17.67
C ARG A 144 32.88 -14.87 -16.57
N TYR A 145 33.60 -13.81 -16.87
CA TYR A 145 33.70 -12.64 -16.03
C TYR A 145 33.60 -11.40 -16.90
N HIS A 146 32.62 -10.52 -16.57
CA HIS A 146 32.44 -9.26 -17.27
C HIS A 146 33.10 -8.12 -16.49
N LEU A 147 33.99 -7.38 -17.16
CA LEU A 147 34.65 -6.21 -16.57
C LEU A 147 33.83 -4.97 -16.93
N ASP A 148 33.22 -4.33 -15.92
CA ASP A 148 32.42 -3.10 -16.09
C ASP A 148 33.33 -1.87 -16.18
N LEU A 149 33.94 -1.68 -17.36
CA LEU A 149 34.90 -0.58 -17.59
C LEU A 149 34.23 0.80 -17.64
N TRP A 150 32.96 0.86 -17.97
CA TRP A 150 32.21 2.11 -18.13
C TRP A 150 31.13 2.33 -17.05
N GLY A 151 31.04 1.47 -16.07
CA GLY A 151 30.10 1.59 -14.97
C GLY A 151 28.64 1.31 -15.32
N LYS A 152 28.36 0.62 -16.44
CA LYS A 152 27.01 0.24 -16.88
C LYS A 152 26.33 -0.68 -15.87
N ASP A 153 27.04 -1.75 -15.47
CA ASP A 153 26.48 -2.77 -14.57
C ASP A 153 26.28 -2.20 -13.17
N LYS A 154 27.24 -1.38 -12.70
CA LYS A 154 27.11 -0.61 -11.47
C LYS A 154 25.88 0.30 -11.50
N ALA A 155 25.68 1.07 -12.57
CA ALA A 155 24.51 1.94 -12.70
C ALA A 155 23.19 1.15 -12.76
N THR A 156 23.21 -0.05 -13.37
CA THR A 156 22.04 -0.94 -13.41
C THR A 156 21.70 -1.47 -12.01
N LEU A 157 22.69 -1.87 -11.23
CA LEU A 157 22.51 -2.27 -9.83
C LEU A 157 21.99 -1.11 -8.97
N GLU A 158 22.55 0.09 -9.10
CA GLU A 158 22.07 1.29 -8.39
C GLU A 158 20.60 1.59 -8.72
N ALA A 159 20.20 1.42 -9.98
CA ALA A 159 18.81 1.59 -10.39
C ALA A 159 17.89 0.50 -9.80
N ALA A 160 18.35 -0.73 -9.67
CA ALA A 160 17.59 -1.82 -9.03
C ALA A 160 17.42 -1.58 -7.53
N LEU A 161 18.49 -1.18 -6.82
CA LEU A 161 18.45 -0.78 -5.41
C LEU A 161 17.52 0.41 -5.17
N GLY A 162 17.50 1.37 -6.10
CA GLY A 162 16.56 2.49 -6.04
C GLY A 162 15.09 2.04 -6.16
N LYS A 163 14.80 1.04 -6.99
CA LYS A 163 13.45 0.45 -7.11
C LYS A 163 13.05 -0.35 -5.87
N GLU A 164 13.98 -1.11 -5.28
CA GLU A 164 13.78 -1.82 -4.02
C GLU A 164 13.38 -0.84 -2.90
N LEU A 165 14.13 0.25 -2.74
CA LEU A 165 13.84 1.29 -1.75
C LEU A 165 12.48 1.97 -1.99
N ALA A 166 12.09 2.17 -3.25
CA ALA A 166 10.77 2.66 -3.61
C ALA A 166 9.66 1.69 -3.18
N GLN A 167 9.83 0.38 -3.42
CA GLN A 167 8.86 -0.63 -2.99
C GLN A 167 8.78 -0.77 -1.46
N ALA A 168 9.89 -0.63 -0.75
CA ALA A 168 9.91 -0.57 0.71
C ALA A 168 9.09 0.63 1.24
N SER A 169 9.23 1.78 0.59
CA SER A 169 8.46 2.98 0.92
C SER A 169 6.97 2.82 0.63
N GLU A 170 6.61 2.17 -0.48
CA GLU A 170 5.21 1.85 -0.82
C GLU A 170 4.57 0.89 0.20
N LEU A 171 5.30 -0.12 0.68
CA LEU A 171 4.84 -1.03 1.73
C LEU A 171 4.60 -0.26 3.04
N ALA A 172 5.51 0.64 3.43
CA ALA A 172 5.35 1.47 4.62
C ALA A 172 4.12 2.39 4.50
N MET A 173 3.91 3.00 3.33
CA MET A 173 2.71 3.81 3.03
C MET A 173 1.43 2.98 3.11
N ALA A 174 1.42 1.78 2.53
CA ALA A 174 0.24 0.90 2.58
C ALA A 174 -0.13 0.53 4.02
N ARG A 175 0.85 0.25 4.89
CA ARG A 175 0.63 0.01 6.33
C ARG A 175 0.03 1.23 7.03
N LEU A 176 0.56 2.42 6.76
CA LEU A 176 0.06 3.67 7.33
C LEU A 176 -1.38 3.95 6.86
N MET A 177 -1.66 3.80 5.58
CA MET A 177 -3.01 4.02 5.02
C MET A 177 -4.02 3.04 5.60
N LEU A 178 -3.66 1.77 5.74
CA LEU A 178 -4.55 0.75 6.32
C LEU A 178 -4.84 1.04 7.79
N SER A 179 -3.81 1.28 8.60
CA SER A 179 -3.99 1.61 10.03
C SER A 179 -4.82 2.88 10.22
N THR A 180 -4.61 3.91 9.40
CA THR A 180 -5.39 5.15 9.43
C THR A 180 -6.85 4.91 9.04
N ALA A 181 -7.12 4.11 8.00
CA ALA A 181 -8.47 3.78 7.57
C ALA A 181 -9.26 3.02 8.64
N ILE A 182 -8.59 2.09 9.34
CA ILE A 182 -9.19 1.33 10.44
C ILE A 182 -9.47 2.26 11.62
N THR A 183 -8.48 3.02 12.08
CA THR A 183 -8.63 3.95 13.20
C THR A 183 -9.75 4.95 12.96
N ARG A 184 -9.80 5.57 11.77
CA ARG A 184 -10.88 6.49 11.40
C ARG A 184 -12.25 5.82 11.39
N SER A 185 -12.35 4.59 10.88
CA SER A 185 -13.62 3.84 10.84
C SER A 185 -14.05 3.42 12.24
N TYR A 186 -13.11 3.08 13.11
CA TYR A 186 -13.35 2.72 14.51
C TYR A 186 -13.87 3.92 15.32
N ILE A 187 -13.22 5.07 15.23
CA ILE A 187 -13.67 6.30 15.91
C ILE A 187 -15.09 6.68 15.45
N ARG A 188 -15.37 6.57 14.14
CA ARG A 188 -16.73 6.81 13.63
C ARG A 188 -17.75 5.79 14.17
N LEU A 189 -17.33 4.55 14.38
CA LEU A 189 -18.20 3.54 14.98
C LEU A 189 -18.49 3.89 16.45
N CYS A 190 -17.50 4.34 17.23
CA CYS A 190 -17.70 4.81 18.59
C CYS A 190 -18.76 5.92 18.64
N SER A 191 -18.61 6.96 17.80
CA SER A 191 -19.61 8.02 17.71
C SER A 191 -21.00 7.51 17.29
N ALA A 192 -21.06 6.55 16.37
CA ALA A 192 -22.34 5.99 15.94
C ALA A 192 -23.03 5.15 17.04
N GLU A 193 -22.27 4.49 17.92
CA GLU A 193 -22.83 3.79 19.09
C GLU A 193 -23.43 4.78 20.10
N GLU A 194 -22.76 5.89 20.38
CA GLU A 194 -23.31 6.98 21.21
C GLU A 194 -24.58 7.58 20.59
N ASP A 195 -24.57 7.80 19.28
CA ASP A 195 -25.74 8.29 18.55
C ASP A 195 -26.93 7.31 18.63
N ILE A 196 -26.70 5.99 18.68
CA ILE A 196 -27.75 4.98 18.86
C ILE A 196 -28.40 5.14 20.23
N GLU A 197 -27.61 5.26 21.30
CA GLU A 197 -28.12 5.44 22.66
C GLU A 197 -28.94 6.70 22.77
N LEU A 198 -28.43 7.81 22.20
CA LEU A 198 -29.18 9.10 22.19
C LEU A 198 -30.46 9.02 21.37
N ALA A 199 -30.43 8.41 20.20
CA ALA A 199 -31.60 8.25 19.34
C ALA A 199 -32.67 7.35 19.99
N HIS A 200 -32.22 6.29 20.70
CA HIS A 200 -33.11 5.42 21.46
C HIS A 200 -33.80 6.18 22.60
N ALA A 201 -33.03 6.90 23.42
CA ALA A 201 -33.61 7.74 24.48
C ALA A 201 -34.62 8.77 23.95
N LEU A 202 -34.32 9.38 22.79
CA LEU A 202 -35.22 10.31 22.13
C LEU A 202 -36.52 9.64 21.65
N SER A 203 -36.43 8.42 21.11
CA SER A 203 -37.56 7.59 20.68
C SER A 203 -38.48 7.23 21.87
N GLU A 204 -37.86 6.85 23.02
CA GLU A 204 -38.65 6.60 24.27
C GLU A 204 -39.38 7.83 24.75
N LYS A 205 -38.70 8.99 24.82
CA LYS A 205 -39.35 10.26 25.25
C LYS A 205 -40.45 10.73 24.29
N ALA A 206 -40.29 10.50 23.00
CA ALA A 206 -41.37 10.75 22.03
C ALA A 206 -42.55 9.80 22.24
N GLY A 207 -42.30 8.55 22.65
CA GLY A 207 -43.31 7.57 23.03
C GLY A 207 -44.13 8.03 24.24
N GLU A 208 -43.47 8.41 25.35
CA GLU A 208 -44.08 8.94 26.54
C GLU A 208 -44.94 10.18 26.24
N LYS A 209 -44.43 11.10 25.40
CA LYS A 209 -45.14 12.29 24.97
C LYS A 209 -46.43 11.95 24.20
N ARG A 210 -46.35 10.96 23.30
CA ARG A 210 -47.52 10.48 22.56
C ARG A 210 -48.57 9.89 23.50
N GLU A 211 -48.17 9.07 24.47
CA GLU A 211 -49.09 8.47 25.46
C GLU A 211 -49.77 9.53 26.30
N LEU A 212 -49.04 10.53 26.75
CA LEU A 212 -49.61 11.67 27.50
C LEU A 212 -50.60 12.48 26.64
N ALA A 213 -50.28 12.72 25.36
CA ALA A 213 -51.19 13.42 24.44
C ALA A 213 -52.51 12.64 24.23
N GLU A 214 -52.41 11.31 24.06
CA GLU A 214 -53.55 10.41 23.94
C GLU A 214 -54.45 10.46 25.18
N LEU A 215 -53.84 10.35 26.40
CA LEU A 215 -54.57 10.40 27.66
C LEU A 215 -55.28 11.74 27.87
N ARG A 216 -54.65 12.86 27.51
CA ARG A 216 -55.27 14.21 27.60
C ARG A 216 -56.43 14.37 26.64
N TRP A 217 -56.30 13.84 25.42
CA TRP A 217 -57.39 13.87 24.45
C TRP A 217 -58.59 13.06 24.91
N GLN A 218 -58.39 11.84 25.42
CA GLN A 218 -59.46 10.99 25.95
C GLN A 218 -60.19 11.65 27.10
N ARG A 219 -59.51 12.56 27.83
CA ARG A 219 -60.16 13.37 28.94
C ARG A 219 -60.69 14.69 28.46
N GLY A 220 -60.73 14.99 27.15
CA GLY A 220 -61.23 16.25 26.59
C GLY A 220 -60.31 17.46 26.88
N LEU A 221 -59.05 17.25 27.29
CA LEU A 221 -58.10 18.31 27.69
C LEU A 221 -57.24 18.84 26.53
N THR A 222 -57.33 18.22 25.35
CA THR A 222 -56.55 18.64 24.18
C THR A 222 -57.26 18.23 22.87
N SER A 223 -56.84 18.79 21.73
CA SER A 223 -57.33 18.43 20.41
C SER A 223 -56.70 17.14 19.89
N GLN A 224 -57.37 16.48 18.96
CA GLN A 224 -56.88 15.31 18.25
C GLN A 224 -55.63 15.61 17.41
N ASP A 225 -55.46 16.84 16.93
CA ASP A 225 -54.31 17.28 16.16
C ASP A 225 -53.00 17.14 16.96
N LEU A 226 -53.05 17.38 18.30
CA LEU A 226 -51.89 17.19 19.16
C LEU A 226 -51.49 15.72 19.25
N VAL A 227 -52.44 14.79 19.22
CA VAL A 227 -52.19 13.35 19.18
C VAL A 227 -51.51 12.96 17.87
N TYR A 228 -52.01 13.45 16.74
CA TYR A 228 -51.41 13.21 15.44
C TYR A 228 -49.97 13.79 15.34
N ALA A 229 -49.77 15.01 15.81
CA ALA A 229 -48.45 15.64 15.85
C ALA A 229 -47.45 14.85 16.71
N SER A 230 -47.90 14.37 17.90
CA SER A 230 -47.04 13.56 18.76
C SER A 230 -46.71 12.18 18.17
N LYS A 231 -47.68 11.56 17.46
CA LYS A 231 -47.45 10.32 16.70
C LYS A 231 -46.44 10.53 15.59
N GLN A 232 -46.54 11.61 14.83
CA GLN A 232 -45.59 11.95 13.78
C GLN A 232 -44.17 12.15 14.35
N GLN A 233 -44.03 12.81 15.52
CA GLN A 233 -42.74 12.96 16.19
C GLN A 233 -42.17 11.63 16.63
N LEU A 234 -42.96 10.71 17.15
CA LEU A 234 -42.53 9.37 17.52
C LEU A 234 -42.02 8.59 16.31
N GLU A 235 -42.77 8.59 15.20
CA GLU A 235 -42.31 7.86 13.99
C GLU A 235 -41.04 8.48 13.39
N ALA A 236 -40.87 9.80 13.43
CA ALA A 236 -39.64 10.46 13.03
C ALA A 236 -38.46 10.07 13.93
N ALA A 237 -38.66 9.98 15.26
CA ALA A 237 -37.61 9.52 16.20
C ALA A 237 -37.21 8.06 15.95
N ARG A 238 -38.19 7.16 15.74
CA ARG A 238 -37.93 5.75 15.38
C ARG A 238 -37.22 5.61 14.06
N GLN A 239 -37.56 6.40 13.06
CA GLN A 239 -36.84 6.42 11.79
C GLN A 239 -35.39 6.86 11.99
N ARG A 240 -35.12 7.87 12.81
CA ARG A 240 -33.79 8.33 13.16
C ARG A 240 -32.96 7.20 13.82
N GLU A 241 -33.53 6.53 14.83
CA GLU A 241 -32.91 5.39 15.52
C GLU A 241 -32.56 4.28 14.55
N THR A 242 -33.45 3.89 13.65
CA THR A 242 -33.21 2.89 12.63
C THR A 242 -32.08 3.30 11.68
N SER A 243 -32.05 4.58 11.27
CA SER A 243 -31.02 5.13 10.39
C SER A 243 -29.62 5.05 11.02
N VAL A 244 -29.50 5.46 12.31
CA VAL A 244 -28.22 5.44 13.03
C VAL A 244 -27.71 4.00 13.24
N ARG A 245 -28.61 3.08 13.61
CA ARG A 245 -28.28 1.65 13.72
C ARG A 245 -27.78 1.07 12.40
N SER A 246 -28.39 1.45 11.28
CA SER A 246 -27.92 1.05 9.94
C SER A 246 -26.53 1.60 9.63
N GLN A 247 -26.26 2.86 9.98
CA GLN A 247 -24.94 3.47 9.79
C GLN A 247 -23.85 2.75 10.61
N ALA A 248 -24.13 2.42 11.87
CA ALA A 248 -23.20 1.64 12.70
C ALA A 248 -22.92 0.27 12.08
N GLN A 249 -23.94 -0.40 11.55
CA GLN A 249 -23.75 -1.70 10.89
C GLN A 249 -22.88 -1.58 9.63
N VAL A 250 -23.05 -0.52 8.83
CA VAL A 250 -22.19 -0.26 7.66
C VAL A 250 -20.74 -0.05 8.10
N LEU A 251 -20.50 0.66 9.20
CA LEU A 251 -19.16 0.88 9.74
C LEU A 251 -18.52 -0.42 10.25
N ARG A 252 -19.28 -1.29 10.92
CA ARG A 252 -18.81 -2.63 11.32
C ARG A 252 -18.43 -3.48 10.10
N ASN A 253 -19.28 -3.49 9.07
CA ASN A 253 -18.98 -4.21 7.84
C ASN A 253 -17.73 -3.66 7.13
N ARG A 254 -17.55 -2.34 7.14
CA ARG A 254 -16.37 -1.68 6.61
C ARG A 254 -15.10 -2.07 7.38
N LEU A 255 -15.15 -2.10 8.71
CA LEU A 255 -14.04 -2.55 9.54
C LEU A 255 -13.71 -4.02 9.28
N ALA A 256 -14.71 -4.90 9.19
CA ALA A 256 -14.50 -6.29 8.84
C ALA A 256 -13.80 -6.43 7.48
N ALA A 257 -14.23 -5.68 6.47
CA ALA A 257 -13.60 -5.69 5.14
C ALA A 257 -12.15 -5.17 5.18
N LEU A 258 -11.86 -4.11 5.96
CA LEU A 258 -10.50 -3.59 6.12
C LEU A 258 -9.55 -4.60 6.81
N VAL A 259 -10.11 -5.39 7.73
CA VAL A 259 -9.38 -6.48 8.42
C VAL A 259 -9.24 -7.73 7.53
N GLY A 260 -9.93 -7.78 6.38
CA GLY A 260 -9.94 -8.93 5.48
C GLY A 260 -10.91 -10.03 5.90
N GLN A 261 -11.92 -9.70 6.71
CA GLN A 261 -12.91 -10.62 7.25
C GLN A 261 -14.31 -10.38 6.65
N GLY A 262 -15.20 -11.36 6.79
CA GLY A 262 -16.58 -11.25 6.33
C GLY A 262 -17.47 -10.40 7.25
N PRO A 263 -18.70 -10.02 6.79
CA PRO A 263 -19.61 -9.16 7.56
C PRO A 263 -20.03 -9.75 8.92
N ASP A 264 -20.12 -11.07 9.04
CA ASP A 264 -20.51 -11.72 10.31
C ASP A 264 -19.46 -11.54 11.39
N TRP A 265 -18.17 -11.48 11.01
CA TRP A 265 -17.10 -11.17 11.95
C TRP A 265 -17.23 -9.74 12.49
N GLY A 266 -17.70 -8.80 11.68
CA GLY A 266 -17.92 -7.41 12.06
C GLY A 266 -18.98 -7.22 13.16
N LYS A 267 -19.91 -8.17 13.31
CA LYS A 267 -20.93 -8.12 14.38
C LYS A 267 -20.33 -8.21 15.80
N ASN A 268 -19.14 -8.79 15.92
CA ASN A 268 -18.43 -8.95 17.18
C ASN A 268 -17.50 -7.78 17.53
N ILE A 269 -17.52 -6.72 16.74
CA ILE A 269 -16.73 -5.51 17.03
C ILE A 269 -17.48 -4.70 18.07
N HIS A 270 -16.91 -4.55 19.25
CA HIS A 270 -17.41 -3.69 20.31
C HIS A 270 -16.62 -2.37 20.29
N ALA A 271 -17.31 -1.29 19.98
CA ALA A 271 -16.72 0.05 20.04
C ALA A 271 -16.86 0.59 21.46
N GLU A 272 -15.77 0.64 22.18
CA GLU A 272 -15.71 1.32 23.47
C GLU A 272 -15.29 2.76 23.24
N VAL A 273 -16.02 3.68 23.88
CA VAL A 273 -15.71 5.11 23.82
C VAL A 273 -14.34 5.33 24.44
N THR A 274 -13.41 5.78 23.64
CA THR A 274 -12.09 6.14 24.10
C THR A 274 -12.02 7.66 24.23
N GLU A 275 -11.52 8.16 25.34
CA GLU A 275 -11.28 9.60 25.53
C GLU A 275 -10.23 10.07 24.51
N VAL A 276 -10.72 10.60 23.39
CA VAL A 276 -9.89 11.21 22.33
C VAL A 276 -9.47 12.63 22.70
N ALA A 277 -10.04 13.17 23.78
CA ALA A 277 -9.95 14.58 24.18
C ALA A 277 -8.51 15.10 24.42
N GLY A 278 -7.53 14.22 24.68
CA GLY A 278 -6.12 14.63 24.91
C GLY A 278 -5.23 14.63 23.65
N LEU A 279 -5.72 14.10 22.51
CA LEU A 279 -4.91 13.89 21.30
C LEU A 279 -5.17 14.93 20.20
N LEU A 280 -6.25 15.67 20.29
CA LEU A 280 -6.57 16.71 19.32
C LEU A 280 -6.21 18.09 19.90
N PRO A 281 -5.57 18.97 19.11
CA PRO A 281 -5.42 20.36 19.52
C PRO A 281 -6.81 20.93 19.79
N GLN A 282 -7.02 21.47 21.00
CA GLN A 282 -8.29 22.11 21.37
C GLN A 282 -8.48 23.33 20.44
N PRO A 283 -9.60 23.48 19.75
CA PRO A 283 -9.89 24.75 19.08
C PRO A 283 -10.03 25.85 20.13
N GLU A 284 -9.28 26.95 19.98
CA GLU A 284 -9.46 28.18 20.73
C GLU A 284 -10.81 28.83 20.40
#